data_35f4cc44e4c0c642096ceda3ea5ba00d
#
_entry.id   35f4cc44e4c0c642096ceda3ea5ba00d
#
_cell.length_a   1.000
_cell.length_b   1.000
_cell.length_c   1.000
_cell.angle_alpha   90.00
_cell.angle_beta   90.00
_cell.angle_gamma   90.00
#
_symmetry.space_group_name_H-M   'P 1'
#
loop_
_entity.id
_entity.type
_entity.pdbx_description
1 polymer ?
#
loop_
_entity_poly.entity_id
_entity_poly.type
_entity_poly.pdbx_seq_one_letter_code
_entity_poly.pdbx_strand_id
1 'polypeptide(L)' 'MIRVAIVEDDETYAEQLTAYLTQYGEEHKKGFEIEHFRDGDTI' A
#
# COMPACT_ATOMS: atom_id res chain seq x y z
N MET A 1 7.14 11.86 -4.77
CA MET A 1 6.42 10.86 -3.96
C MET A 1 5.30 10.25 -4.77
N ILE A 2 5.12 8.95 -4.65
CA ILE A 2 4.10 8.21 -5.41
C ILE A 2 2.99 7.79 -4.47
N ARG A 3 1.77 8.07 -4.85
CA ARG A 3 0.61 7.63 -4.07
C ARG A 3 0.14 6.28 -4.56
N VAL A 4 -0.07 5.37 -3.62
CA VAL A 4 -0.54 4.03 -3.93
C VAL A 4 -1.80 3.76 -3.11
N ALA A 5 -2.85 3.38 -3.80
CA ALA A 5 -4.10 3.01 -3.12
C ALA A 5 -4.26 1.49 -3.21
N ILE A 6 -4.44 0.87 -2.06
CA ILE A 6 -4.67 -0.57 -1.99
C ILE A 6 -6.12 -0.80 -1.65
N VAL A 7 -6.84 -1.48 -2.53
CA VAL A 7 -8.24 -1.82 -2.30
C VAL A 7 -8.30 -3.31 -2.02
N GLU A 8 -8.44 -3.66 -0.74
CA GLU A 8 -8.41 -5.06 -0.35
C GLU A 8 -9.09 -5.22 1.00
N ASP A 9 -10.04 -6.14 1.08
CA ASP A 9 -10.74 -6.40 2.32
C ASP A 9 -10.04 -7.44 3.20
N ASP A 10 -9.02 -8.10 2.68
CA ASP A 10 -8.20 -9.01 3.47
C ASP A 10 -7.05 -8.21 4.08
N GLU A 11 -7.14 -7.94 5.37
CA GLU A 11 -6.17 -7.10 6.05
C GLU A 11 -4.77 -7.72 6.06
N THR A 12 -4.68 -9.03 6.17
CA THR A 12 -3.39 -9.70 6.17
C THR A 12 -2.68 -9.49 4.84
N TYR A 13 -3.41 -9.64 3.75
CA TYR A 13 -2.85 -9.46 2.44
C TYR A 13 -2.44 -8.00 2.22
N ALA A 14 -3.28 -7.07 2.66
CA ALA A 14 -2.98 -5.66 2.53
C ALA A 14 -1.73 -5.28 3.32
N GLU A 15 -1.54 -5.86 4.50
CA GLU A 15 -0.34 -5.62 5.29
C GLU A 15 0.91 -6.12 4.57
N GLN A 16 0.82 -7.28 3.93
CA GLN A 16 1.94 -7.82 3.18
C GLN A 16 2.29 -6.91 2.01
N LEU A 17 1.30 -6.42 1.31
CA LEU A 17 1.54 -5.50 0.20
C LEU A 17 2.17 -4.21 0.68
N THR A 18 1.67 -3.67 1.78
CA THR A 18 2.21 -2.44 2.34
C THR A 18 3.67 -2.61 2.73
N ALA A 19 3.98 -3.72 3.38
CA ALA A 19 5.36 -3.99 3.78
C ALA A 19 6.27 -4.12 2.56
N TYR A 20 5.79 -4.82 1.55
CA TYR A 20 6.57 -5.00 0.33
C TYR A 20 6.86 -3.66 -0.34
N LEU A 21 5.84 -2.83 -0.48
CA LEU A 21 6.00 -1.53 -1.13
C LEU A 21 6.91 -0.61 -0.32
N THR A 22 6.78 -0.66 1.00
CA THR A 22 7.64 0.15 1.85
C THR A 22 9.10 -0.24 1.67
N GLN A 23 9.38 -1.54 1.68
CA GLN A 23 10.73 -2.02 1.49
C GLN A 23 11.26 -1.66 0.11
N TYR A 24 10.44 -1.81 -0.90
CA TYR A 24 10.82 -1.47 -2.26
C TYR A 24 11.18 0.01 -2.36
N GLY A 25 10.36 0.86 -1.74
CA GLY A 25 10.62 2.29 -1.76
C GLY A 25 11.93 2.65 -1.10
N GLU A 26 12.23 1.99 0.02
CA GLU A 26 13.49 2.25 0.71
C GLU A 26 14.70 1.80 -0.10
N GLU A 27 14.60 0.65 -0.73
CA GLU A 27 15.71 0.13 -1.51
C GLU A 27 15.98 0.98 -2.74
N HIS A 28 14.95 1.56 -3.31
CA HIS A 28 15.08 2.35 -4.52
C HIS A 28 15.04 3.85 -4.26
N LYS A 29 15.04 4.23 -2.99
CA LYS A 29 15.03 5.64 -2.57
C LYS A 29 13.82 6.39 -3.15
N LYS A 30 12.70 5.69 -3.22
CA LYS A 30 11.45 6.29 -3.67
C LYS A 30 10.48 6.33 -2.51
N GLY A 31 9.78 7.43 -2.37
CA GLY A 31 8.78 7.54 -1.34
C GLY A 31 7.42 7.12 -1.87
N PHE A 32 6.76 6.25 -1.13
CA PHE A 32 5.37 5.89 -1.44
C PHE A 32 4.48 6.36 -0.31
N GLU A 33 3.35 6.94 -0.68
CA GLU A 33 2.29 7.23 0.27
C GLU A 33 1.21 6.19 0.04
N ILE A 34 1.04 5.28 0.99
CA ILE A 34 0.17 4.12 0.82
C ILE A 34 -1.10 4.33 1.61
N GLU A 35 -2.23 4.19 0.93
CA GLU A 35 -3.54 4.25 1.55
C GLU A 35 -4.25 2.93 1.34
N HIS A 36 -4.90 2.44 2.37
CA HIS A 36 -5.60 1.17 2.32
C HIS A 36 -7.10 1.41 2.45
N PHE A 37 -7.85 0.89 1.51
CA PHE A 37 -9.31 0.95 1.52
C PHE A 37 -9.86 -0.46 1.50
N ARG A 38 -10.94 -0.66 2.22
CA ARG A 38 -11.62 -1.94 2.22
C ARG A 38 -12.62 -1.97 1.09
N ASP A 39 -12.64 -3.06 0.36
CA ASP A 39 -13.63 -3.39 -0.68
C ASP A 39 -14.13 -2.23 -1.54
N GLY A 40 -13.41 -1.12 -1.55
CA GLY A 40 -13.72 -0.01 -2.42
C GLY A 40 -14.80 0.93 -1.92
N ASP A 41 -15.30 0.72 -0.71
CA ASP A 41 -16.41 1.53 -0.18
C ASP A 41 -16.05 3.00 -0.02
N THR A 42 -14.80 3.28 0.28
CA THR A 42 -14.38 4.62 0.62
C THR A 42 -13.67 5.34 -0.53
N ILE A 43 -13.67 4.74 -1.66
CA ILE A 43 -13.10 5.37 -2.86
C ILE A 43 -14.15 6.14 -3.65
#